data_47ad99869845329acfe2ece9ea35d3e7
#
_entry.id   47ad99869845329acfe2ece9ea35d3e7
#
_cell.length_a   1.000
_cell.length_b   1.000
_cell.length_c   1.000
_cell.angle_alpha   90.00
_cell.angle_beta   90.00
_cell.angle_gamma   90.00
#
_symmetry.space_group_name_H-M   'P 1'
#
loop_
_entity.id
_entity.type
_entity.pdbx_description
1 polymer ?
#
loop_
_entity_poly.entity_id
_entity_poly.type
_entity_poly.pdbx_seq_one_letter_code
_entity_poly.pdbx_strand_id
1 'polypeptide(L)'
;MTVPEPGTLSEKLSQSQILRDYERAFSEATGLPLKFAPVGKKRPGMRGSLATNPFCTHMTETEPGCRMCVEMQEQLAASGIDGGTQSAMCVAGLTDSAVPVRVGEKVLGYLQTGQVALKKLTHADFRRVTAFLKKGGADGDWETLEQAYFDTRLIERKQYDAVLRLLEVFAQHLSFAAEQIATQQAHAEPPLVQRAREFIEEHQGEDIGLSDVARAVHTSTFHFCKMFKKATGLTFTHYLSLVRVAKAKKQLANPQLRISEIAYEAGFNSLTHFNRMFRKLAGESPTAFRSRVVGLTQA
;
A
#
# COMPACT_ATOMS: atom_id res chain seq x y z
N MET A 1 -13.73 -18.06 6.22
CA MET A 1 -13.54 -16.65 5.86
C MET A 1 -12.12 -16.52 5.36
N THR A 2 -11.93 -16.29 4.06
CA THR A 2 -10.62 -16.10 3.45
C THR A 2 -10.11 -14.72 3.87
N VAL A 3 -8.96 -14.68 4.54
CA VAL A 3 -8.24 -13.44 4.85
C VAL A 3 -7.92 -12.77 3.50
N PRO A 4 -8.31 -11.50 3.25
CA PRO A 4 -8.00 -10.84 2.01
C PRO A 4 -6.48 -10.77 1.85
N GLU A 5 -5.98 -11.12 0.66
CA GLU A 5 -4.59 -10.92 0.30
C GLU A 5 -4.21 -9.45 0.55
N PRO A 6 -3.01 -9.17 1.08
CA PRO A 6 -2.57 -7.80 1.27
C PRO A 6 -2.65 -7.06 -0.06
N GLY A 7 -3.40 -5.97 -0.08
CA GLY A 7 -3.68 -5.18 -1.28
C GLY A 7 -2.42 -4.86 -2.07
N THR A 8 -2.55 -4.75 -3.39
CA THR A 8 -1.42 -4.40 -4.26
C THR A 8 -0.82 -3.05 -3.83
N LEU A 9 0.44 -2.81 -4.13
CA LEU A 9 1.11 -1.52 -3.83
C LEU A 9 0.31 -0.32 -4.37
N SER A 10 -0.30 -0.48 -5.54
CA SER A 10 -1.19 0.49 -6.16
C SER A 10 -2.45 0.78 -5.31
N GLU A 11 -3.03 -0.24 -4.67
CA GLU A 11 -4.19 -0.07 -3.78
C GLU A 11 -3.82 0.65 -2.50
N LYS A 12 -2.67 0.33 -1.91
CA LYS A 12 -2.15 1.01 -0.72
C LYS A 12 -1.84 2.48 -1.01
N LEU A 13 -1.23 2.75 -2.16
CA LEU A 13 -0.99 4.13 -2.60
C LEU A 13 -2.33 4.88 -2.76
N SER A 14 -3.34 4.25 -3.39
CA SER A 14 -4.66 4.85 -3.58
C SER A 14 -5.40 5.18 -2.27
N GLN A 15 -5.05 4.49 -1.18
CA GLN A 15 -5.62 4.71 0.16
C GLN A 15 -4.72 5.57 1.06
N SER A 16 -3.55 6.01 0.57
CA SER A 16 -2.59 6.78 1.36
C SER A 16 -3.08 8.19 1.67
N GLN A 17 -2.69 8.73 2.81
CA GLN A 17 -3.01 10.11 3.19
C GLN A 17 -2.34 11.10 2.22
N ILE A 18 -1.11 10.83 1.81
CA ILE A 18 -0.36 11.70 0.89
C ILE A 18 -1.08 11.89 -0.45
N LEU A 19 -1.70 10.84 -0.99
CA LEU A 19 -2.48 10.97 -2.22
C LEU A 19 -3.73 11.83 -2.02
N ARG A 20 -4.48 11.61 -0.93
CA ARG A 20 -5.66 12.43 -0.61
C ARG A 20 -5.32 13.90 -0.44
N ASP A 21 -4.19 14.18 0.21
CA ASP A 21 -3.72 15.56 0.40
C ASP A 21 -3.33 16.21 -0.94
N TYR A 22 -2.71 15.46 -1.85
CA TYR A 22 -2.42 15.93 -3.20
C TYR A 22 -3.69 16.17 -4.03
N GLU A 23 -4.65 15.24 -4.03
CA GLU A 23 -5.92 15.42 -4.75
C GLU A 23 -6.65 16.68 -4.27
N ARG A 24 -6.70 16.91 -2.97
CA ARG A 24 -7.31 18.11 -2.38
C ARG A 24 -6.55 19.39 -2.74
N ALA A 25 -5.26 19.46 -2.42
CA ALA A 25 -4.45 20.64 -2.63
C ALA A 25 -4.38 21.04 -4.12
N PHE A 26 -4.28 20.04 -5.01
CA PHE A 26 -4.30 20.29 -6.45
C PHE A 26 -5.63 20.88 -6.90
N SER A 27 -6.75 20.31 -6.49
CA SER A 27 -8.07 20.79 -6.88
C SER A 27 -8.36 22.20 -6.32
N GLU A 28 -7.96 22.48 -5.09
CA GLU A 28 -8.08 23.80 -4.47
C GLU A 28 -7.20 24.85 -5.18
N ALA A 29 -5.95 24.50 -5.52
CA ALA A 29 -5.01 25.44 -6.16
C ALA A 29 -5.33 25.69 -7.64
N THR A 30 -5.78 24.68 -8.37
CA THR A 30 -5.95 24.76 -9.83
C THR A 30 -7.40 24.89 -10.27
N GLY A 31 -8.36 24.51 -9.41
CA GLY A 31 -9.78 24.37 -9.75
C GLY A 31 -10.03 23.22 -10.74
N LEU A 32 -9.10 22.27 -10.89
CA LEU A 32 -9.23 21.11 -11.77
C LEU A 32 -9.41 19.83 -10.95
N PRO A 33 -10.14 18.84 -11.50
CA PRO A 33 -10.22 17.54 -10.84
C PRO A 33 -8.88 16.82 -10.90
N LEU A 34 -8.55 16.08 -9.84
CA LEU A 34 -7.43 15.14 -9.82
C LEU A 34 -7.89 13.81 -9.27
N LYS A 35 -7.47 12.72 -9.89
CA LYS A 35 -7.74 11.36 -9.42
C LYS A 35 -6.61 10.41 -9.77
N PHE A 36 -6.25 9.57 -8.81
CA PHE A 36 -5.36 8.45 -9.07
C PHE A 36 -6.14 7.25 -9.61
N ALA A 37 -5.73 6.73 -10.75
CA ALA A 37 -6.34 5.57 -11.41
C ALA A 37 -5.36 4.40 -11.45
N PRO A 38 -5.52 3.34 -10.60
CA PRO A 38 -4.69 2.16 -10.61
C PRO A 38 -4.71 1.41 -11.94
N VAL A 39 -3.58 0.80 -12.34
CA VAL A 39 -3.53 -0.08 -13.53
C VAL A 39 -4.42 -1.31 -13.30
N GLY A 40 -5.14 -1.73 -14.35
CA GLY A 40 -5.91 -2.98 -14.36
C GLY A 40 -7.29 -2.93 -13.71
N LYS A 41 -7.72 -1.82 -13.14
CA LYS A 41 -9.11 -1.65 -12.66
C LYS A 41 -9.97 -0.93 -13.70
N LYS A 42 -11.18 -1.45 -13.97
CA LYS A 42 -12.19 -0.71 -14.74
C LYS A 42 -12.49 0.62 -14.06
N ARG A 43 -12.47 1.70 -14.81
CA ARG A 43 -12.44 3.06 -14.28
C ARG A 43 -13.79 3.74 -14.41
N PRO A 44 -14.36 4.27 -13.34
CA PRO A 44 -15.59 5.04 -13.39
C PRO A 44 -15.35 6.53 -13.76
N GLY A 45 -14.33 6.84 -14.56
CA GLY A 45 -14.00 8.24 -14.87
C GLY A 45 -13.59 9.04 -13.63
N MET A 46 -13.65 10.37 -13.74
CA MET A 46 -13.34 11.29 -12.64
C MET A 46 -14.50 11.50 -11.65
N ARG A 47 -15.50 10.61 -11.66
CA ARG A 47 -16.65 10.72 -10.74
C ARG A 47 -16.18 10.75 -9.29
N GLY A 48 -16.75 11.68 -8.53
CA GLY A 48 -16.45 11.86 -7.11
C GLY A 48 -15.12 12.55 -6.81
N SER A 49 -14.41 13.06 -7.82
CA SER A 49 -13.29 13.97 -7.61
C SER A 49 -13.81 15.37 -7.23
N LEU A 50 -13.00 16.09 -6.44
CA LEU A 50 -13.21 17.51 -6.22
C LEU A 50 -13.09 18.26 -7.55
N ALA A 51 -13.83 19.35 -7.71
CA ALA A 51 -13.81 20.20 -8.91
C ALA A 51 -14.14 19.48 -10.24
N THR A 52 -14.91 18.39 -10.21
CA THR A 52 -15.41 17.72 -11.44
C THR A 52 -16.25 18.69 -12.26
N ASN A 53 -16.02 18.73 -13.57
CA ASN A 53 -16.79 19.57 -14.48
C ASN A 53 -18.27 19.13 -14.52
N PRO A 54 -19.25 20.03 -14.26
CA PRO A 54 -20.68 19.70 -14.27
C PRO A 54 -21.15 19.09 -15.59
N PHE A 55 -20.69 19.58 -16.74
CA PHE A 55 -21.00 19.00 -18.04
C PHE A 55 -20.56 17.52 -18.11
N CYS A 56 -19.33 17.21 -17.66
CA CYS A 56 -18.84 15.83 -17.65
C CYS A 56 -19.63 14.94 -16.70
N THR A 57 -20.13 15.49 -15.60
CA THR A 57 -21.02 14.77 -14.68
C THR A 57 -22.31 14.38 -15.40
N HIS A 58 -23.01 15.32 -16.01
CA HIS A 58 -24.25 15.05 -16.78
C HIS A 58 -24.00 14.10 -17.95
N MET A 59 -22.88 14.26 -18.68
CA MET A 59 -22.50 13.34 -19.76
C MET A 59 -22.43 11.88 -19.27
N THR A 60 -21.82 11.65 -18.12
CA THR A 60 -21.64 10.29 -17.58
C THR A 60 -22.89 9.69 -16.93
N GLU A 61 -23.97 10.45 -16.76
CA GLU A 61 -25.28 9.94 -16.36
C GLU A 61 -25.98 9.22 -17.51
N THR A 62 -25.62 9.52 -18.75
CA THR A 62 -26.11 8.82 -19.93
C THR A 62 -25.22 7.61 -20.27
N GLU A 63 -25.83 6.50 -20.74
CA GLU A 63 -25.07 5.30 -21.10
C GLU A 63 -24.06 5.56 -22.24
N PRO A 64 -24.40 6.23 -23.35
CA PRO A 64 -23.45 6.53 -24.42
C PRO A 64 -22.33 7.49 -23.96
N GLY A 65 -22.63 8.47 -23.14
CA GLY A 65 -21.65 9.41 -22.61
C GLY A 65 -20.69 8.73 -21.63
N CYS A 66 -21.20 7.88 -20.74
CA CYS A 66 -20.38 7.11 -19.81
C CYS A 66 -19.41 6.18 -20.58
N ARG A 67 -19.89 5.41 -21.54
CA ARG A 67 -19.09 4.50 -22.37
C ARG A 67 -17.95 5.25 -23.08
N MET A 68 -18.27 6.36 -23.74
CA MET A 68 -17.27 7.18 -24.44
C MET A 68 -16.19 7.71 -23.49
N CYS A 69 -16.56 8.19 -22.28
CA CYS A 69 -15.59 8.66 -21.29
C CYS A 69 -14.66 7.53 -20.83
N VAL A 70 -15.19 6.33 -20.59
CA VAL A 70 -14.39 5.16 -20.19
C VAL A 70 -13.42 4.76 -21.29
N GLU A 71 -13.89 4.64 -22.55
CA GLU A 71 -13.03 4.30 -23.70
C GLU A 71 -11.89 5.30 -23.90
N MET A 72 -12.17 6.60 -23.79
CA MET A 72 -11.14 7.64 -23.92
C MET A 72 -10.09 7.52 -22.81
N GLN A 73 -10.51 7.26 -21.57
CA GLN A 73 -9.57 7.11 -20.45
C GLN A 73 -8.75 5.82 -20.51
N GLU A 74 -9.32 4.75 -21.05
CA GLU A 74 -8.56 3.52 -21.34
C GLU A 74 -7.50 3.75 -22.42
N GLN A 75 -7.84 4.49 -23.48
CA GLN A 75 -6.88 4.88 -24.52
C GLN A 75 -5.75 5.75 -23.97
N LEU A 76 -6.07 6.75 -23.14
CA LEU A 76 -5.06 7.59 -22.47
C LEU A 76 -4.09 6.76 -21.64
N ALA A 77 -4.61 5.77 -20.90
CA ALA A 77 -3.79 4.91 -20.08
C ALA A 77 -2.93 3.95 -20.91
N ALA A 78 -3.47 3.39 -21.99
CA ALA A 78 -2.73 2.49 -22.86
C ALA A 78 -1.56 3.22 -23.57
N SER A 79 -1.78 4.45 -24.00
CA SER A 79 -0.74 5.28 -24.63
C SER A 79 0.38 5.69 -23.69
N GLY A 80 0.12 5.72 -22.36
CA GLY A 80 1.09 6.12 -21.34
C GLY A 80 2.01 4.99 -20.85
N ILE A 81 1.84 3.74 -21.30
CA ILE A 81 2.65 2.60 -20.83
C ILE A 81 4.12 2.78 -21.22
N ASP A 82 4.40 3.22 -22.46
CA ASP A 82 5.76 3.40 -22.99
C ASP A 82 6.24 4.86 -22.97
N GLY A 83 5.38 5.80 -22.58
CA GLY A 83 5.63 7.24 -22.66
C GLY A 83 5.43 8.00 -21.36
N GLY A 84 5.67 9.29 -21.40
CA GLY A 84 5.41 10.25 -20.33
C GLY A 84 3.92 10.61 -20.22
N THR A 85 3.66 11.86 -19.89
CA THR A 85 2.33 12.46 -19.82
C THR A 85 1.61 12.38 -21.17
N GLN A 86 0.38 11.89 -21.15
CA GLN A 86 -0.50 11.81 -22.32
C GLN A 86 -1.70 12.73 -22.17
N SER A 87 -2.15 13.29 -23.29
CA SER A 87 -3.36 14.11 -23.34
C SER A 87 -4.24 13.69 -24.52
N ALA A 88 -5.54 13.64 -24.31
CA ALA A 88 -6.52 13.37 -25.36
C ALA A 88 -7.69 14.35 -25.27
N MET A 89 -8.29 14.62 -26.43
CA MET A 89 -9.49 15.46 -26.52
C MET A 89 -10.70 14.56 -26.81
N CYS A 90 -11.73 14.68 -26.01
CA CYS A 90 -12.99 13.93 -26.19
C CYS A 90 -13.87 14.54 -27.30
N VAL A 91 -14.97 13.87 -27.64
CA VAL A 91 -15.94 14.32 -28.66
C VAL A 91 -16.53 15.69 -28.34
N ALA A 92 -16.60 16.05 -27.06
CA ALA A 92 -17.06 17.36 -26.60
C ALA A 92 -16.01 18.49 -26.77
N GLY A 93 -14.81 18.17 -27.23
CA GLY A 93 -13.74 19.15 -27.39
C GLY A 93 -13.02 19.47 -26.07
N LEU A 94 -13.27 18.71 -25.01
CA LEU A 94 -12.60 18.86 -23.72
C LEU A 94 -11.36 17.97 -23.67
N THR A 95 -10.33 18.44 -22.97
CA THR A 95 -9.05 17.76 -22.85
C THR A 95 -8.92 17.13 -21.48
N ASP A 96 -8.51 15.85 -21.48
CA ASP A 96 -8.07 15.10 -20.30
C ASP A 96 -6.61 14.68 -20.47
N SER A 97 -5.91 14.54 -19.35
CA SER A 97 -4.50 14.13 -19.33
C SER A 97 -4.25 13.10 -18.24
N ALA A 98 -3.27 12.24 -18.49
CA ALA A 98 -2.82 11.19 -17.59
C ALA A 98 -1.30 11.25 -17.43
N VAL A 99 -0.84 11.32 -16.17
CA VAL A 99 0.58 11.33 -15.79
C VAL A 99 0.89 10.01 -15.08
N PRO A 100 1.83 9.18 -15.57
CA PRO A 100 2.12 7.89 -14.97
C PRO A 100 2.85 8.03 -13.63
N VAL A 101 2.45 7.21 -12.65
CA VAL A 101 3.17 7.00 -11.38
C VAL A 101 3.85 5.64 -11.47
N ARG A 102 5.18 5.60 -11.30
CA ARG A 102 6.00 4.40 -11.54
C ARG A 102 6.80 4.01 -10.29
N VAL A 103 7.15 2.72 -10.21
CA VAL A 103 8.20 2.20 -9.31
C VAL A 103 9.13 1.36 -10.16
N GLY A 104 10.35 1.84 -10.36
CA GLY A 104 11.24 1.31 -11.40
C GLY A 104 10.56 1.36 -12.77
N GLU A 105 10.58 0.26 -13.50
CA GLU A 105 9.94 0.13 -14.81
C GLU A 105 8.42 -0.10 -14.74
N LYS A 106 7.87 -0.37 -13.55
CA LYS A 106 6.46 -0.75 -13.39
C LYS A 106 5.57 0.47 -13.17
N VAL A 107 4.55 0.66 -14.01
CA VAL A 107 3.49 1.64 -13.80
C VAL A 107 2.53 1.12 -12.73
N LEU A 108 2.30 1.90 -11.68
CA LEU A 108 1.33 1.61 -10.62
C LEU A 108 -0.06 2.14 -10.94
N GLY A 109 -0.12 3.26 -11.63
CA GLY A 109 -1.34 3.95 -11.98
C GLY A 109 -1.05 5.29 -12.65
N TYR A 110 -2.08 6.08 -12.83
CA TYR A 110 -2.01 7.38 -13.48
C TYR A 110 -2.68 8.45 -12.63
N LEU A 111 -2.05 9.62 -12.51
CA LEU A 111 -2.72 10.83 -12.04
C LEU A 111 -3.47 11.42 -13.23
N GLN A 112 -4.79 11.46 -13.14
CA GLN A 112 -5.66 11.97 -14.20
C GLN A 112 -6.22 13.33 -13.79
N THR A 113 -6.18 14.28 -14.75
CA THR A 113 -6.76 15.62 -14.61
C THR A 113 -7.31 16.07 -15.95
N GLY A 114 -8.06 17.17 -15.98
CA GLY A 114 -8.56 17.74 -17.22
C GLY A 114 -9.98 18.24 -17.12
N GLN A 115 -10.83 17.73 -18.00
CA GLN A 115 -12.24 18.18 -18.17
C GLN A 115 -12.31 19.69 -18.51
N VAL A 116 -11.35 20.17 -19.31
CA VAL A 116 -11.19 21.59 -19.64
C VAL A 116 -11.20 21.83 -21.14
N ALA A 117 -11.62 23.01 -21.54
CA ALA A 117 -11.49 23.49 -22.91
C ALA A 117 -10.14 24.22 -23.07
N LEU A 118 -9.36 23.86 -24.10
CA LEU A 118 -8.12 24.59 -24.51
C LEU A 118 -8.36 25.56 -25.64
N LYS A 119 -9.58 25.59 -26.16
CA LYS A 119 -10.07 26.54 -27.18
C LYS A 119 -11.52 26.90 -26.86
N LYS A 120 -11.96 28.06 -27.34
CA LYS A 120 -13.34 28.51 -27.18
C LYS A 120 -14.32 27.47 -27.73
N LEU A 121 -15.26 27.03 -26.92
CA LEU A 121 -16.33 26.11 -27.33
C LEU A 121 -17.38 26.84 -28.16
N THR A 122 -17.97 26.15 -29.13
CA THR A 122 -18.97 26.71 -30.04
C THR A 122 -20.27 25.89 -30.01
N HIS A 123 -21.38 26.54 -30.44
CA HIS A 123 -22.65 25.84 -30.63
C HIS A 123 -22.56 24.70 -31.68
N ALA A 124 -21.64 24.79 -32.64
CA ALA A 124 -21.38 23.69 -33.56
C ALA A 124 -20.74 22.47 -32.86
N ASP A 125 -19.83 22.71 -31.91
CA ASP A 125 -19.26 21.66 -31.09
C ASP A 125 -20.34 20.99 -30.22
N PHE A 126 -21.19 21.77 -29.54
CA PHE A 126 -22.31 21.27 -28.74
C PHE A 126 -23.31 20.45 -29.56
N ARG A 127 -23.67 20.89 -30.76
CA ARG A 127 -24.55 20.12 -31.66
C ARG A 127 -23.95 18.75 -32.01
N ARG A 128 -22.65 18.62 -32.18
CA ARG A 128 -21.99 17.32 -32.38
C ARG A 128 -22.15 16.40 -31.17
N VAL A 129 -21.99 16.94 -29.96
CA VAL A 129 -22.18 16.19 -28.71
C VAL A 129 -23.62 15.69 -28.59
N THR A 130 -24.62 16.56 -28.76
CA THR A 130 -26.03 16.18 -28.64
C THR A 130 -26.44 15.20 -29.74
N ALA A 131 -25.92 15.33 -30.96
CA ALA A 131 -26.13 14.35 -32.02
C ALA A 131 -25.58 12.96 -31.67
N PHE A 132 -24.38 12.93 -31.07
CA PHE A 132 -23.77 11.69 -30.59
C PHE A 132 -24.62 11.03 -29.50
N LEU A 133 -25.06 11.79 -28.50
CA LEU A 133 -25.85 11.28 -27.38
C LEU A 133 -27.22 10.76 -27.86
N LYS A 134 -27.93 11.53 -28.70
CA LYS A 134 -29.22 11.13 -29.29
C LYS A 134 -29.11 9.87 -30.14
N LYS A 135 -28.06 9.74 -30.93
CA LYS A 135 -27.79 8.53 -31.71
C LYS A 135 -27.57 7.31 -30.82
N GLY A 136 -26.99 7.50 -29.63
CA GLY A 136 -26.81 6.47 -28.62
C GLY A 136 -28.06 6.18 -27.76
N GLY A 137 -29.20 6.83 -28.03
CA GLY A 137 -30.45 6.64 -27.31
C GLY A 137 -30.56 7.43 -26.01
N ALA A 138 -29.68 8.41 -25.78
CA ALA A 138 -29.81 9.26 -24.59
C ALA A 138 -30.98 10.23 -24.75
N ASP A 139 -31.77 10.34 -23.70
CA ASP A 139 -32.78 11.37 -23.52
C ASP A 139 -32.43 12.18 -22.27
N GLY A 140 -32.76 13.47 -22.26
CA GLY A 140 -32.43 14.31 -21.13
C GLY A 140 -32.69 15.80 -21.31
N ASP A 141 -32.35 16.56 -20.27
CA ASP A 141 -32.41 18.02 -20.25
C ASP A 141 -31.23 18.64 -21.03
N TRP A 142 -31.48 18.93 -22.31
CA TRP A 142 -30.49 19.51 -23.22
C TRP A 142 -30.13 20.94 -22.89
N GLU A 143 -31.03 21.70 -22.26
CA GLU A 143 -30.83 23.10 -21.87
C GLU A 143 -29.81 23.18 -20.70
N THR A 144 -30.04 22.41 -19.65
CA THR A 144 -29.07 22.30 -18.55
C THR A 144 -27.71 21.76 -19.02
N LEU A 145 -27.72 20.80 -19.93
CA LEU A 145 -26.47 20.27 -20.51
C LEU A 145 -25.73 21.33 -21.33
N GLU A 146 -26.45 22.15 -22.11
CA GLU A 146 -25.86 23.23 -22.92
C GLU A 146 -25.24 24.31 -22.01
N GLN A 147 -25.96 24.73 -20.97
CA GLN A 147 -25.43 25.69 -20.01
C GLN A 147 -24.15 25.17 -19.35
N ALA A 148 -24.17 23.96 -18.81
CA ALA A 148 -23.00 23.32 -18.20
C ALA A 148 -21.82 23.16 -19.19
N TYR A 149 -22.13 22.95 -20.49
CA TYR A 149 -21.13 22.88 -21.55
C TYR A 149 -20.40 24.21 -21.74
N PHE A 150 -21.14 25.31 -21.85
CA PHE A 150 -20.54 26.62 -22.05
C PHE A 150 -19.93 27.22 -20.79
N ASP A 151 -20.32 26.74 -19.60
CA ASP A 151 -19.70 27.07 -18.32
C ASP A 151 -18.38 26.30 -18.11
N THR A 152 -18.04 25.39 -19.03
CA THR A 152 -16.76 24.68 -18.97
C THR A 152 -15.58 25.63 -18.97
N ARG A 153 -14.67 25.41 -18.04
CA ARG A 153 -13.48 26.26 -17.89
C ARG A 153 -12.59 26.24 -19.13
N LEU A 154 -12.34 27.43 -19.66
CA LEU A 154 -11.36 27.66 -20.71
C LEU A 154 -10.01 27.97 -20.07
N ILE A 155 -8.96 27.22 -20.45
CA ILE A 155 -7.60 27.40 -19.95
C ILE A 155 -6.67 27.58 -21.15
N GLU A 156 -5.74 28.53 -21.04
CA GLU A 156 -4.70 28.69 -22.03
C GLU A 156 -3.77 27.47 -22.09
N ARG A 157 -3.35 27.07 -23.28
CA ARG A 157 -2.47 25.92 -23.46
C ARG A 157 -1.23 25.97 -22.57
N LYS A 158 -0.58 27.16 -22.52
CA LYS A 158 0.62 27.39 -21.68
C LYS A 158 0.37 27.13 -20.19
N GLN A 159 -0.79 27.57 -19.68
CA GLN A 159 -1.19 27.35 -18.29
C GLN A 159 -1.47 25.87 -18.03
N TYR A 160 -2.16 25.21 -18.95
CA TYR A 160 -2.44 23.78 -18.83
C TYR A 160 -1.16 22.93 -18.83
N ASP A 161 -0.21 23.25 -19.72
CA ASP A 161 1.10 22.58 -19.76
C ASP A 161 1.89 22.80 -18.46
N ALA A 162 1.74 23.95 -17.78
CA ALA A 162 2.34 24.18 -16.46
C ALA A 162 1.69 23.31 -15.37
N VAL A 163 0.38 23.13 -15.43
CA VAL A 163 -0.36 22.21 -14.53
C VAL A 163 0.12 20.76 -14.71
N LEU A 164 0.32 20.33 -15.95
CA LEU A 164 0.83 18.98 -16.23
C LEU A 164 2.26 18.79 -15.70
N ARG A 165 3.14 19.77 -15.84
CA ARG A 165 4.48 19.70 -15.23
C ARG A 165 4.43 19.61 -13.71
N LEU A 166 3.49 20.32 -13.05
CA LEU A 166 3.28 20.19 -11.62
C LEU A 166 2.84 18.77 -11.25
N LEU A 167 1.95 18.16 -12.04
CA LEU A 167 1.55 16.77 -11.83
C LEU A 167 2.68 15.76 -12.04
N GLU A 168 3.59 16.02 -12.97
CA GLU A 168 4.79 15.20 -13.18
C GLU A 168 5.68 15.19 -11.92
N VAL A 169 5.86 16.34 -11.28
CA VAL A 169 6.57 16.44 -9.99
C VAL A 169 5.83 15.65 -8.89
N PHE A 170 4.50 15.77 -8.84
CA PHE A 170 3.69 14.99 -7.88
C PHE A 170 3.79 13.48 -8.14
N ALA A 171 3.78 13.07 -9.41
CA ALA A 171 3.94 11.68 -9.80
C ALA A 171 5.29 11.11 -9.35
N GLN A 172 6.37 11.86 -9.50
CA GLN A 172 7.71 11.49 -9.01
C GLN A 172 7.73 11.34 -7.48
N HIS A 173 7.11 12.28 -6.76
CA HIS A 173 7.03 12.19 -5.30
C HIS A 173 6.18 10.99 -4.84
N LEU A 174 5.07 10.70 -5.50
CA LEU A 174 4.25 9.51 -5.22
C LEU A 174 4.99 8.21 -5.55
N SER A 175 5.83 8.21 -6.59
CA SER A 175 6.72 7.09 -6.92
C SER A 175 7.68 6.80 -5.78
N PHE A 176 8.33 7.82 -5.24
CA PHE A 176 9.21 7.69 -4.08
C PHE A 176 8.46 7.18 -2.83
N ALA A 177 7.28 7.73 -2.54
CA ALA A 177 6.45 7.26 -1.43
C ALA A 177 6.04 5.78 -1.60
N ALA A 178 5.72 5.37 -2.84
CA ALA A 178 5.40 3.98 -3.14
C ALA A 178 6.61 3.04 -2.96
N GLU A 179 7.82 3.48 -3.32
CA GLU A 179 9.06 2.73 -3.06
C GLU A 179 9.31 2.55 -1.56
N GLN A 180 9.08 3.58 -0.76
CA GLN A 180 9.17 3.47 0.70
C GLN A 180 8.18 2.46 1.27
N ILE A 181 6.92 2.50 0.82
CA ILE A 181 5.89 1.51 1.21
C ILE A 181 6.34 0.10 0.81
N ALA A 182 6.86 -0.10 -0.40
CA ALA A 182 7.34 -1.39 -0.88
C ALA A 182 8.53 -1.91 -0.04
N THR A 183 9.48 -1.04 0.28
CA THR A 183 10.65 -1.37 1.09
C THR A 183 10.26 -1.73 2.52
N GLN A 184 9.36 -0.97 3.14
CA GLN A 184 8.83 -1.29 4.47
C GLN A 184 8.12 -2.65 4.48
N GLN A 185 7.39 -3.00 3.42
CA GLN A 185 6.74 -4.31 3.29
C GLN A 185 7.72 -5.45 3.05
N ALA A 186 8.79 -5.22 2.30
CA ALA A 186 9.84 -6.21 2.09
C ALA A 186 10.61 -6.52 3.38
N HIS A 187 10.69 -5.56 4.30
CA HIS A 187 11.31 -5.70 5.62
C HIS A 187 10.30 -6.06 6.73
N ALA A 188 9.00 -5.98 6.47
CA ALA A 188 8.00 -6.40 7.43
C ALA A 188 8.05 -7.93 7.62
N GLU A 189 8.22 -8.34 8.87
CA GLU A 189 8.16 -9.77 9.22
C GLU A 189 6.78 -10.34 8.81
N PRO A 190 6.74 -11.51 8.15
CA PRO A 190 5.46 -12.09 7.77
C PRO A 190 4.54 -12.25 8.99
N PRO A 191 3.23 -11.93 8.90
CA PRO A 191 2.31 -12.02 10.04
C PRO A 191 2.27 -13.41 10.71
N LEU A 192 2.55 -14.47 9.94
CA LEU A 192 2.70 -15.83 10.45
C LEU A 192 3.90 -15.94 11.39
N VAL A 193 5.02 -15.32 11.04
CA VAL A 193 6.26 -15.38 11.83
C VAL A 193 6.12 -14.53 13.09
N GLN A 194 5.52 -13.36 12.98
CA GLN A 194 5.21 -12.52 14.15
C GLN A 194 4.34 -13.27 15.15
N ARG A 195 3.20 -13.85 14.75
CA ARG A 195 2.32 -14.65 15.62
C ARG A 195 3.05 -15.85 16.22
N ALA A 196 3.93 -16.49 15.45
CA ALA A 196 4.73 -17.60 15.97
C ALA A 196 5.69 -17.16 17.08
N ARG A 197 6.30 -15.98 16.95
CA ARG A 197 7.18 -15.42 17.99
C ARG A 197 6.41 -15.08 19.25
N GLU A 198 5.26 -14.42 19.10
CA GLU A 198 4.35 -14.12 20.22
C GLU A 198 3.96 -15.40 20.97
N PHE A 199 3.53 -16.44 20.25
CA PHE A 199 3.18 -17.74 20.85
C PHE A 199 4.38 -18.38 21.56
N ILE A 200 5.59 -18.36 20.96
CA ILE A 200 6.80 -18.91 21.57
C ILE A 200 7.17 -18.13 22.85
N GLU A 201 7.05 -16.82 22.86
CA GLU A 201 7.36 -15.97 24.02
C GLU A 201 6.36 -16.20 25.17
N GLU A 202 5.09 -16.38 24.88
CA GLU A 202 4.06 -16.68 25.89
C GLU A 202 4.23 -18.07 26.50
N HIS A 203 4.57 -19.09 25.68
CA HIS A 203 4.62 -20.50 26.10
C HIS A 203 6.05 -21.03 26.29
N GLN A 204 7.09 -20.15 26.33
CA GLN A 204 8.49 -20.56 26.40
C GLN A 204 8.85 -21.46 27.58
N GLY A 205 8.10 -21.36 28.70
CA GLY A 205 8.28 -22.17 29.89
C GLY A 205 7.68 -23.58 29.79
N GLU A 206 6.85 -23.81 28.76
CA GLU A 206 6.15 -25.07 28.55
C GLU A 206 6.92 -26.00 27.60
N ASP A 207 6.53 -27.26 27.53
CA ASP A 207 7.13 -28.23 26.59
C ASP A 207 6.50 -28.09 25.18
N ILE A 208 6.76 -26.94 24.53
CA ILE A 208 6.26 -26.67 23.19
C ILE A 208 7.17 -27.26 22.11
N GLY A 209 6.55 -27.96 21.16
CA GLY A 209 7.18 -28.49 19.97
C GLY A 209 6.86 -27.71 18.71
N LEU A 210 7.54 -28.08 17.62
CA LEU A 210 7.33 -27.51 16.30
C LEU A 210 5.87 -27.61 15.82
N SER A 211 5.21 -28.74 16.14
CA SER A 211 3.81 -29.00 15.78
C SER A 211 2.84 -28.07 16.49
N ASP A 212 3.13 -27.68 17.72
CA ASP A 212 2.25 -26.82 18.51
C ASP A 212 2.26 -25.40 17.98
N VAL A 213 3.45 -24.87 17.66
CA VAL A 213 3.59 -23.55 17.04
C VAL A 213 2.95 -23.53 15.65
N ALA A 214 3.20 -24.55 14.81
CA ALA A 214 2.61 -24.63 13.49
C ALA A 214 1.08 -24.65 13.53
N ARG A 215 0.50 -25.37 14.51
CA ARG A 215 -0.94 -25.40 14.76
C ARG A 215 -1.48 -24.05 15.24
N ALA A 216 -0.78 -23.39 16.16
CA ALA A 216 -1.17 -22.09 16.69
C ALA A 216 -1.22 -21.00 15.60
N VAL A 217 -0.37 -21.09 14.58
CA VAL A 217 -0.37 -20.15 13.44
C VAL A 217 -1.10 -20.67 12.19
N HIS A 218 -1.88 -21.76 12.33
CA HIS A 218 -2.72 -22.36 11.29
C HIS A 218 -1.96 -22.75 10.01
N THR A 219 -0.81 -23.41 10.15
CA THR A 219 0.01 -23.84 9.01
C THR A 219 0.58 -25.25 9.21
N SER A 220 1.15 -25.84 8.15
CA SER A 220 1.88 -27.09 8.26
C SER A 220 3.28 -26.86 8.86
N THR A 221 3.83 -27.86 9.54
CA THR A 221 5.19 -27.81 10.10
C THR A 221 6.25 -27.53 9.06
N PHE A 222 6.11 -28.08 7.86
CA PHE A 222 7.02 -27.84 6.74
C PHE A 222 7.00 -26.36 6.29
N HIS A 223 5.82 -25.82 6.08
CA HIS A 223 5.65 -24.41 5.66
C HIS A 223 6.15 -23.45 6.74
N PHE A 224 5.80 -23.72 8.00
CA PHE A 224 6.32 -22.96 9.14
C PHE A 224 7.84 -22.92 9.18
N CYS A 225 8.50 -24.08 9.15
CA CYS A 225 9.97 -24.16 9.17
C CYS A 225 10.62 -23.32 8.07
N LYS A 226 10.10 -23.42 6.85
CA LYS A 226 10.61 -22.67 5.69
C LYS A 226 10.46 -21.16 5.88
N MET A 227 9.26 -20.71 6.26
CA MET A 227 8.96 -19.30 6.44
C MET A 227 9.70 -18.71 7.64
N PHE A 228 9.68 -19.41 8.78
CA PHE A 228 10.35 -18.97 9.99
C PHE A 228 11.87 -18.83 9.81
N LYS A 229 12.53 -19.84 9.22
CA LYS A 229 13.97 -19.77 8.92
C LYS A 229 14.32 -18.69 7.90
N LYS A 230 13.45 -18.48 6.89
CA LYS A 230 13.65 -17.41 5.89
C LYS A 230 13.56 -16.02 6.54
N ALA A 231 12.62 -15.80 7.44
CA ALA A 231 12.39 -14.50 8.07
C ALA A 231 13.37 -14.21 9.22
N THR A 232 13.67 -15.21 10.08
CA THR A 232 14.48 -15.02 11.28
C THR A 232 15.94 -15.41 11.12
N GLY A 233 16.30 -16.13 10.06
CA GLY A 233 17.61 -16.75 9.86
C GLY A 233 17.86 -17.99 10.74
N LEU A 234 16.95 -18.34 11.65
CA LEU A 234 17.11 -19.36 12.69
C LEU A 234 16.11 -20.51 12.52
N THR A 235 16.50 -21.70 13.00
CA THR A 235 15.52 -22.78 13.19
C THR A 235 14.66 -22.52 14.44
N PHE A 236 13.45 -23.08 14.47
CA PHE A 236 12.57 -22.98 15.63
C PHE A 236 13.25 -23.38 16.95
N THR A 237 13.92 -24.53 16.97
CA THR A 237 14.61 -25.03 18.17
C THR A 237 15.74 -24.12 18.65
N HIS A 238 16.46 -23.49 17.71
CA HIS A 238 17.49 -22.53 18.06
C HIS A 238 16.87 -21.24 18.62
N TYR A 239 15.80 -20.74 18.01
CA TYR A 239 15.08 -19.56 18.48
C TYR A 239 14.47 -19.78 19.86
N LEU A 240 13.80 -20.91 20.10
CA LEU A 240 13.25 -21.27 21.39
C LEU A 240 14.35 -21.33 22.47
N SER A 241 15.51 -21.90 22.14
CA SER A 241 16.65 -21.93 23.05
C SER A 241 17.16 -20.52 23.40
N LEU A 242 17.20 -19.59 22.44
CA LEU A 242 17.58 -18.20 22.69
C LEU A 242 16.60 -17.51 23.64
N VAL A 243 15.30 -17.66 23.40
CA VAL A 243 14.23 -17.08 24.25
C VAL A 243 14.33 -17.61 25.68
N ARG A 244 14.48 -18.94 25.83
CA ARG A 244 14.64 -19.60 27.15
C ARG A 244 15.91 -19.15 27.89
N VAL A 245 17.04 -19.03 27.19
CA VAL A 245 18.29 -18.53 27.80
C VAL A 245 18.16 -17.06 28.18
N ALA A 246 17.47 -16.24 27.39
CA ALA A 246 17.21 -14.84 27.75
C ALA A 246 16.35 -14.71 29.02
N LYS A 247 15.31 -15.55 29.18
CA LYS A 247 14.52 -15.65 30.42
C LYS A 247 15.40 -16.06 31.61
N ALA A 248 16.20 -17.11 31.44
CA ALA A 248 17.12 -17.58 32.47
C ALA A 248 18.14 -16.51 32.91
N LYS A 249 18.68 -15.72 31.98
CA LYS A 249 19.59 -14.60 32.30
C LYS A 249 18.93 -13.57 33.23
N LYS A 250 17.66 -13.24 32.99
CA LYS A 250 16.92 -12.32 33.86
C LYS A 250 16.73 -12.88 35.26
N GLN A 251 16.40 -14.18 35.38
CA GLN A 251 16.20 -14.84 36.67
C GLN A 251 17.50 -15.06 37.44
N LEU A 252 18.64 -15.26 36.73
CA LEU A 252 19.94 -15.46 37.38
C LEU A 252 20.45 -14.22 38.14
N ALA A 253 19.90 -13.02 37.88
CA ALA A 253 20.16 -11.83 38.68
C ALA A 253 19.61 -11.93 40.11
N ASN A 254 18.65 -12.82 40.35
CA ASN A 254 18.13 -13.08 41.68
C ASN A 254 18.98 -14.20 42.38
N PRO A 255 19.76 -13.86 43.45
CA PRO A 255 20.62 -14.83 44.13
C PRO A 255 19.83 -15.90 44.93
N GLN A 256 18.56 -15.68 45.22
CA GLN A 256 17.74 -16.59 46.03
C GLN A 256 17.26 -17.81 45.20
N LEU A 257 17.18 -17.72 43.90
CA LEU A 257 16.70 -18.81 43.03
C LEU A 257 17.81 -19.82 42.77
N ARG A 258 17.51 -21.11 42.82
CA ARG A 258 18.49 -22.15 42.44
C ARG A 258 18.64 -22.23 40.92
N ILE A 259 19.85 -22.46 40.42
CA ILE A 259 20.12 -22.58 38.99
C ILE A 259 19.29 -23.69 38.33
N SER A 260 19.05 -24.80 39.05
CA SER A 260 18.17 -25.88 38.61
C SER A 260 16.71 -25.45 38.46
N GLU A 261 16.19 -24.67 39.39
CA GLU A 261 14.81 -24.14 39.35
C GLU A 261 14.68 -23.20 38.12
N ILE A 262 15.62 -22.29 37.95
CA ILE A 262 15.66 -21.38 36.81
C ILE A 262 15.66 -22.15 35.47
N ALA A 263 16.44 -23.23 35.38
CA ALA A 263 16.50 -24.07 34.20
C ALA A 263 15.14 -24.63 33.80
N TYR A 264 14.42 -25.21 34.81
CA TYR A 264 13.09 -25.78 34.59
C TYR A 264 12.02 -24.71 34.32
N GLU A 265 12.01 -23.61 35.08
CA GLU A 265 11.08 -22.49 34.83
C GLU A 265 11.33 -21.79 33.49
N ALA A 266 12.54 -21.80 32.98
CA ALA A 266 12.85 -21.32 31.64
C ALA A 266 12.40 -22.29 30.54
N GLY A 267 11.92 -23.50 30.90
CA GLY A 267 11.36 -24.49 29.98
C GLY A 267 12.38 -25.54 29.48
N PHE A 268 13.54 -25.69 30.13
CA PHE A 268 14.45 -26.77 29.83
C PHE A 268 14.11 -28.05 30.59
N ASN A 269 13.94 -29.17 29.86
CA ASN A 269 13.61 -30.47 30.46
C ASN A 269 14.84 -31.20 31.06
N SER A 270 16.03 -30.62 30.92
CA SER A 270 17.28 -31.21 31.41
C SER A 270 18.30 -30.14 31.77
N LEU A 271 18.85 -30.24 33.00
CA LEU A 271 19.90 -29.33 33.48
C LEU A 271 21.18 -29.42 32.61
N THR A 272 21.50 -30.62 32.13
CA THR A 272 22.65 -30.83 31.21
C THR A 272 22.43 -30.10 29.88
N HIS A 273 21.23 -30.18 29.31
CA HIS A 273 20.87 -29.45 28.09
C HIS A 273 20.88 -27.93 28.31
N PHE A 274 20.32 -27.47 29.43
CA PHE A 274 20.37 -26.08 29.85
C PHE A 274 21.79 -25.53 29.92
N ASN A 275 22.68 -26.19 30.68
CA ASN A 275 24.07 -25.74 30.84
C ASN A 275 24.83 -25.68 29.53
N ARG A 276 24.62 -26.66 28.65
CA ARG A 276 25.22 -26.69 27.31
C ARG A 276 24.72 -25.53 26.43
N MET A 277 23.40 -25.31 26.40
CA MET A 277 22.80 -24.25 25.59
C MET A 277 23.12 -22.87 26.16
N PHE A 278 23.09 -22.71 27.48
CA PHE A 278 23.44 -21.45 28.12
C PHE A 278 24.89 -21.06 27.80
N ARG A 279 25.86 -22.00 27.96
CA ARG A 279 27.26 -21.73 27.62
C ARG A 279 27.43 -21.40 26.14
N LYS A 280 26.76 -22.13 25.26
CA LYS A 280 26.81 -21.88 23.82
C LYS A 280 26.30 -20.49 23.44
N LEU A 281 25.22 -20.01 24.07
CA LEU A 281 24.56 -18.76 23.70
C LEU A 281 25.00 -17.55 24.54
N ALA A 282 25.50 -17.77 25.75
CA ALA A 282 25.98 -16.71 26.63
C ALA A 282 27.51 -16.59 26.69
N GLY A 283 28.25 -17.58 26.17
CA GLY A 283 29.72 -17.63 26.20
C GLY A 283 30.32 -18.12 27.53
N GLU A 284 29.52 -18.22 28.58
CA GLU A 284 29.95 -18.61 29.94
C GLU A 284 28.91 -19.54 30.59
N SER A 285 29.28 -20.17 31.72
CA SER A 285 28.32 -21.01 32.46
C SER A 285 27.28 -20.18 33.21
N PRO A 286 26.09 -20.74 33.55
CA PRO A 286 25.10 -20.04 34.36
C PRO A 286 25.64 -19.56 35.71
N THR A 287 26.52 -20.35 36.36
CA THR A 287 27.18 -19.99 37.60
C THR A 287 28.11 -18.79 37.44
N ALA A 288 28.97 -18.79 36.41
CA ALA A 288 29.88 -17.69 36.14
C ALA A 288 29.10 -16.41 35.80
N PHE A 289 28.04 -16.54 34.98
CA PHE A 289 27.16 -15.43 34.64
C PHE A 289 26.52 -14.82 35.90
N ARG A 290 25.97 -15.64 36.81
CA ARG A 290 25.39 -15.20 38.11
C ARG A 290 26.44 -14.44 38.92
N SER A 291 27.62 -15.04 39.17
CA SER A 291 28.68 -14.40 39.97
C SER A 291 29.06 -13.04 39.44
N ARG A 292 29.16 -12.89 38.13
CA ARG A 292 29.46 -11.61 37.47
C ARG A 292 28.33 -10.57 37.64
N VAL A 293 27.06 -10.96 37.45
CA VAL A 293 25.93 -10.03 37.51
C VAL A 293 25.64 -9.61 38.95
N VAL A 294 25.65 -10.54 39.91
CA VAL A 294 25.41 -10.26 41.34
C VAL A 294 26.58 -9.47 41.95
N GLY A 295 27.83 -9.78 41.54
CA GLY A 295 29.00 -9.03 41.99
C GLY A 295 29.05 -7.59 41.53
N LEU A 296 28.51 -7.26 40.36
CA LEU A 296 28.38 -5.88 39.87
C LEU A 296 27.27 -5.09 40.57
N THR A 297 26.33 -5.75 41.23
CA THR A 297 25.21 -5.08 41.94
C THR A 297 25.56 -4.77 43.41
N GLN A 298 26.68 -5.31 43.93
CA GLN A 298 27.17 -5.09 45.31
C GLN A 298 28.39 -4.13 45.37
N ALA A 299 28.90 -3.66 44.23
CA ALA A 299 29.95 -2.65 44.10
C ALA A 299 29.37 -1.26 43.71
#